data_bdebb2b60f6965cd016bcb2b24daa544
#
_entry.id   bdebb2b60f6965cd016bcb2b24daa544
#
_cell.length_a   1.000
_cell.length_b   1.000
_cell.length_c   1.000
_cell.angle_alpha   90.00
_cell.angle_beta   90.00
_cell.angle_gamma   90.00
#
_symmetry.space_group_name_H-M   'P 1'
#
loop_
_entity.id
_entity.type
_entity.pdbx_description
1 polymer ?
#
loop_
_entity_poly.entity_id
_entity_poly.type
_entity_poly.pdbx_seq_one_letter_code
_entity_poly.pdbx_strand_id
1 'polypeptide(L)'
;MSSRRRSLAPCSLNAFAFTDHCVTTLIDSLRNTPQWDNLLVILIPDHGFLYDLTYESPEFFHAPMLWLGGAIREPRRMEVLMNQSDLAATLLSQMGISHQDFPWSRNVLSRNYSYPFAYSSFPSGILFADSTGVSVFDITSRKPITEQPAPSPDRIHKAKTILQMSYDRLEQLR
;
A
#
# COMPACT_ATOMS: atom_id res chain seq x y z
N MET A 1 -10.43 -18.91 -25.39
CA MET A 1 -9.33 -18.03 -25.84
C MET A 1 -8.18 -18.19 -24.85
N SER A 2 -7.06 -18.75 -25.29
CA SER A 2 -5.90 -19.02 -24.45
C SER A 2 -5.24 -17.71 -24.04
N SER A 3 -5.24 -17.38 -22.75
CA SER A 3 -4.46 -16.26 -22.20
C SER A 3 -2.97 -16.61 -22.37
N ARG A 4 -2.31 -16.03 -23.34
CA ARG A 4 -0.85 -16.05 -23.40
C ARG A 4 -0.34 -15.30 -22.18
N ARG A 5 0.10 -16.03 -21.15
CA ARG A 5 0.90 -15.43 -20.06
C ARG A 5 2.09 -14.73 -20.71
N ARG A 6 2.11 -13.42 -20.66
CA ARG A 6 3.30 -12.66 -21.08
C ARG A 6 4.40 -13.03 -20.09
N SER A 7 5.48 -13.63 -20.56
CA SER A 7 6.67 -13.83 -19.73
C SER A 7 7.28 -12.45 -19.40
N LEU A 8 7.71 -12.24 -18.15
CA LEU A 8 8.51 -11.06 -17.79
C LEU A 8 9.68 -10.93 -18.76
N ALA A 9 9.91 -9.72 -19.26
CA ALA A 9 11.09 -9.48 -20.05
C ALA A 9 12.35 -9.86 -19.22
N PRO A 10 13.34 -10.52 -19.79
CA PRO A 10 14.56 -10.92 -19.05
C PRO A 10 15.23 -9.77 -18.28
N CYS A 11 15.17 -8.54 -18.82
CA CYS A 11 15.66 -7.35 -18.16
C CYS A 11 14.94 -7.03 -16.83
N SER A 12 13.61 -7.22 -16.76
CA SER A 12 12.85 -7.00 -15.54
C SER A 12 13.16 -8.04 -14.47
N LEU A 13 13.29 -9.32 -14.86
CA LEU A 13 13.71 -10.39 -13.94
C LEU A 13 15.11 -10.13 -13.38
N ASN A 14 16.05 -9.71 -14.24
CA ASN A 14 17.39 -9.37 -13.80
C ASN A 14 17.41 -8.17 -12.86
N ALA A 15 16.57 -7.15 -13.10
CA ALA A 15 16.46 -6.00 -12.24
C ALA A 15 15.91 -6.39 -10.86
N PHE A 16 14.88 -7.23 -10.78
CA PHE A 16 14.36 -7.74 -9.51
C PHE A 16 15.40 -8.59 -8.77
N ALA A 17 16.08 -9.50 -9.46
CA ALA A 17 17.14 -10.32 -8.85
C ALA A 17 18.30 -9.47 -8.33
N PHE A 18 18.69 -8.43 -9.06
CA PHE A 18 19.73 -7.49 -8.62
C PHE A 18 19.27 -6.69 -7.39
N THR A 19 18.05 -6.18 -7.39
CA THR A 19 17.50 -5.46 -6.23
C THR A 19 17.43 -6.34 -5.00
N ASP A 20 16.94 -7.59 -5.15
CA ASP A 20 16.89 -8.57 -4.07
C ASP A 20 18.29 -8.85 -3.49
N HIS A 21 19.27 -9.06 -4.37
CA HIS A 21 20.67 -9.23 -3.95
C HIS A 21 21.20 -8.00 -3.17
N CYS A 22 20.95 -6.80 -3.67
CA CYS A 22 21.40 -5.57 -3.00
C CYS A 22 20.75 -5.40 -1.62
N VAL A 23 19.43 -5.62 -1.52
CA VAL A 23 18.71 -5.55 -0.25
C VAL A 23 19.21 -6.61 0.73
N THR A 24 19.38 -7.84 0.28
CA THR A 24 19.89 -8.93 1.12
C THR A 24 21.29 -8.62 1.64
N THR A 25 22.21 -8.15 0.76
CA THR A 25 23.56 -7.76 1.14
C THR A 25 23.59 -6.62 2.17
N LEU A 26 22.69 -5.62 1.99
CA LEU A 26 22.54 -4.53 2.96
C LEU A 26 22.09 -5.06 4.33
N ILE A 27 21.05 -5.89 4.35
CA ILE A 27 20.52 -6.45 5.60
C ILE A 27 21.56 -7.31 6.31
N ASP A 28 22.29 -8.15 5.59
CA ASP A 28 23.35 -8.98 6.16
C ASP A 28 24.49 -8.14 6.73
N SER A 29 24.83 -7.04 6.05
CA SER A 29 25.82 -6.09 6.57
C SER A 29 25.35 -5.42 7.86
N LEU A 30 24.09 -4.98 7.92
CA LEU A 30 23.50 -4.34 9.09
C LEU A 30 23.41 -5.30 10.29
N ARG A 31 23.07 -6.58 10.04
CA ARG A 31 23.01 -7.62 11.09
C ARG A 31 24.29 -7.80 11.87
N ASN A 32 25.43 -7.54 11.23
CA ASN A 32 26.75 -7.67 11.83
C ASN A 32 27.21 -6.40 12.55
N THR A 33 26.34 -5.41 12.74
CA THR A 33 26.66 -4.16 13.43
C THR A 33 26.06 -4.12 14.84
N PRO A 34 26.70 -3.42 15.80
CA PRO A 34 26.13 -3.23 17.14
C PRO A 34 24.79 -2.49 17.16
N GLN A 35 24.46 -1.76 16.09
CA GLN A 35 23.21 -1.00 15.96
C GLN A 35 22.01 -1.90 15.66
N TRP A 36 22.25 -3.15 15.20
CA TRP A 36 21.17 -4.05 14.76
C TRP A 36 20.08 -4.24 15.81
N ASP A 37 20.42 -4.40 17.07
CA ASP A 37 19.46 -4.66 18.15
C ASP A 37 18.45 -3.52 18.37
N ASN A 38 18.80 -2.30 17.95
CA ASN A 38 17.94 -1.12 18.03
C ASN A 38 17.49 -0.62 16.65
N LEU A 39 17.78 -1.37 15.60
CA LEU A 39 17.46 -0.98 14.23
C LEU A 39 16.10 -1.52 13.82
N LEU A 40 15.29 -0.67 13.19
CA LEU A 40 14.12 -1.03 12.42
C LEU A 40 14.34 -0.68 10.95
N VAL A 41 14.25 -1.68 10.08
CA VAL A 41 14.31 -1.51 8.63
C VAL A 41 12.93 -1.81 8.06
N ILE A 42 12.39 -0.89 7.27
CA ILE A 42 11.09 -1.05 6.63
C ILE A 42 11.30 -1.11 5.13
N LEU A 43 10.92 -2.22 4.53
CA LEU A 43 10.95 -2.42 3.08
C LEU A 43 9.52 -2.33 2.56
N ILE A 44 9.31 -1.40 1.62
CA ILE A 44 8.02 -1.18 0.98
C ILE A 44 8.25 -0.69 -0.45
N PRO A 45 7.59 -1.23 -1.48
CA PRO A 45 7.68 -0.71 -2.82
C PRO A 45 6.93 0.62 -2.92
N ASP A 46 7.34 1.48 -3.85
CA ASP A 46 6.66 2.75 -4.14
C ASP A 46 5.31 2.54 -4.86
N HIS A 47 5.23 1.52 -5.71
CA HIS A 47 4.01 1.13 -6.44
C HIS A 47 4.03 -0.35 -6.84
N GLY A 48 2.91 -0.84 -7.36
CA GLY A 48 2.81 -2.16 -7.97
C GLY A 48 3.51 -2.24 -9.32
N PHE A 49 3.73 -3.46 -9.83
CA PHE A 49 4.32 -3.70 -11.12
C PHE A 49 3.27 -4.20 -12.13
N LEU A 50 3.21 -3.56 -13.31
CA LEU A 50 2.28 -3.90 -14.38
C LEU A 50 2.77 -5.14 -15.15
N TYR A 51 2.66 -6.30 -14.53
CA TYR A 51 2.90 -7.59 -15.17
C TYR A 51 1.59 -8.38 -15.20
N ASP A 52 1.00 -8.54 -16.38
CA ASP A 52 -0.33 -9.14 -16.56
C ASP A 52 -1.47 -8.50 -15.75
N LEU A 53 -1.21 -7.37 -15.09
CA LEU A 53 -2.16 -6.60 -14.30
C LEU A 53 -2.40 -5.25 -14.96
N THR A 54 -3.58 -4.69 -14.70
CA THR A 54 -3.94 -3.33 -15.10
C THR A 54 -4.34 -2.52 -13.87
N TYR A 55 -4.49 -1.21 -14.02
CA TYR A 55 -5.07 -0.37 -12.96
C TYR A 55 -6.51 -0.73 -12.59
N GLU A 56 -7.16 -1.60 -13.36
CA GLU A 56 -8.49 -2.15 -13.08
C GLU A 56 -8.41 -3.38 -12.16
N SER A 57 -7.21 -3.96 -12.01
CA SER A 57 -6.95 -5.14 -11.18
C SER A 57 -6.60 -4.72 -9.77
N PRO A 58 -7.41 -5.05 -8.76
CA PRO A 58 -7.09 -4.73 -7.36
C PRO A 58 -5.73 -5.23 -6.90
N GLU A 59 -5.29 -6.36 -7.43
CA GLU A 59 -4.02 -7.01 -7.11
C GLU A 59 -2.81 -6.14 -7.46
N PHE A 60 -2.94 -5.24 -8.45
CA PHE A 60 -1.88 -4.29 -8.80
C PHE A 60 -1.52 -3.37 -7.61
N PHE A 61 -2.48 -3.07 -6.75
CA PHE A 61 -2.31 -2.18 -5.61
C PHE A 61 -1.89 -2.89 -4.32
N HIS A 62 -1.72 -4.22 -4.35
CA HIS A 62 -1.18 -4.98 -3.23
C HIS A 62 0.33 -4.80 -3.13
N ALA A 63 0.76 -3.88 -2.28
CA ALA A 63 2.16 -3.64 -2.00
C ALA A 63 2.57 -4.39 -0.72
N PRO A 64 3.55 -5.32 -0.77
CA PRO A 64 4.06 -5.95 0.43
C PRO A 64 4.82 -4.93 1.28
N MET A 65 4.67 -5.03 2.60
CA MET A 65 5.47 -4.27 3.54
C MET A 65 6.16 -5.23 4.51
N LEU A 66 7.46 -5.11 4.66
CA LEU A 66 8.25 -5.95 5.54
C LEU A 66 8.98 -5.09 6.55
N TRP A 67 8.81 -5.40 7.82
CA TRP A 67 9.54 -4.77 8.92
C TRP A 67 10.56 -5.76 9.45
N LEU A 68 11.82 -5.33 9.52
CA LEU A 68 12.99 -6.15 9.90
C LEU A 68 13.83 -5.41 10.94
N GLY A 69 14.69 -6.13 11.60
CA GLY A 69 15.69 -5.58 12.51
C GLY A 69 15.53 -6.09 13.92
N GLY A 70 16.55 -5.90 14.74
CA GLY A 70 16.57 -6.37 16.13
C GLY A 70 15.57 -5.67 17.04
N ALA A 71 15.04 -4.51 16.63
CA ALA A 71 13.93 -3.85 17.30
C ALA A 71 12.63 -4.66 17.25
N ILE A 72 12.50 -5.62 16.32
CA ILE A 72 11.36 -6.53 16.23
C ILE A 72 11.60 -7.73 17.14
N ARG A 73 10.91 -7.76 18.27
CA ARG A 73 11.07 -8.83 19.27
C ARG A 73 10.37 -10.12 18.89
N GLU A 74 9.23 -10.02 18.22
CA GLU A 74 8.41 -11.17 17.83
C GLU A 74 7.98 -11.04 16.38
N PRO A 75 8.31 -12.03 15.52
CA PRO A 75 7.84 -12.03 14.14
C PRO A 75 6.34 -12.29 14.12
N ARG A 76 5.62 -11.52 13.31
CA ARG A 76 4.18 -11.72 13.10
C ARG A 76 3.78 -11.30 11.71
N ARG A 77 2.76 -11.96 11.17
CA ARG A 77 2.08 -11.54 9.96
C ARG A 77 0.89 -10.66 10.32
N MET A 78 0.79 -9.50 9.67
CA MET A 78 -0.33 -8.58 9.82
C MET A 78 -1.19 -8.66 8.55
N GLU A 79 -2.48 -8.96 8.73
CA GLU A 79 -3.46 -9.02 7.65
C GLU A 79 -4.50 -7.89 7.82
N VAL A 80 -4.00 -6.69 8.02
CA VAL A 80 -4.84 -5.50 8.18
C VAL A 80 -4.82 -4.68 6.90
N LEU A 81 -5.99 -4.27 6.45
CA LEU A 81 -6.11 -3.40 5.29
C LEU A 81 -5.65 -1.99 5.65
N MET A 82 -4.67 -1.48 4.91
CA MET A 82 -4.06 -0.18 5.15
C MET A 82 -3.55 0.46 3.86
N ASN A 83 -3.33 1.75 3.89
CA ASN A 83 -2.61 2.48 2.85
C ASN A 83 -1.13 2.61 3.21
N GLN A 84 -0.28 2.86 2.21
CA GLN A 84 1.13 3.24 2.46
C GLN A 84 1.24 4.50 3.33
N SER A 85 0.33 5.47 3.15
CA SER A 85 0.27 6.67 3.98
C SER A 85 0.06 6.38 5.47
N ASP A 86 -0.53 5.25 5.84
CA ASP A 86 -0.75 4.84 7.24
C ASP A 86 0.55 4.46 7.95
N LEU A 87 1.64 4.28 7.21
CA LEU A 87 2.95 3.99 7.78
C LEU A 87 3.40 5.08 8.76
N ALA A 88 3.22 6.36 8.42
CA ALA A 88 3.69 7.47 9.25
C ALA A 88 3.06 7.43 10.65
N ALA A 89 1.74 7.45 10.76
CA ALA A 89 1.06 7.40 12.06
C ALA A 89 1.34 6.11 12.82
N THR A 90 1.42 4.98 12.09
CA THR A 90 1.69 3.68 12.70
C THR A 90 3.08 3.66 13.32
N LEU A 91 4.11 4.06 12.56
CA LEU A 91 5.50 4.07 13.02
C LEU A 91 5.71 5.07 14.16
N LEU A 92 5.30 6.32 13.99
CA LEU A 92 5.47 7.36 15.00
C LEU A 92 4.79 6.99 16.31
N SER A 93 3.60 6.37 16.26
CA SER A 93 2.91 5.87 17.46
C SER A 93 3.70 4.79 18.19
N GLN A 94 4.39 3.88 17.47
CA GLN A 94 5.25 2.86 18.10
C GLN A 94 6.47 3.50 18.79
N MET A 95 6.91 4.66 18.30
CA MET A 95 8.01 5.44 18.89
C MET A 95 7.55 6.39 20.00
N GLY A 96 6.25 6.47 20.31
CA GLY A 96 5.69 7.42 21.26
C GLY A 96 5.73 8.89 20.79
N ILE A 97 5.84 9.10 19.48
CA ILE A 97 5.91 10.42 18.85
C ILE A 97 4.52 10.82 18.32
N SER A 98 4.16 12.11 18.45
CA SER A 98 2.92 12.65 17.89
C SER A 98 2.94 12.52 16.36
N HIS A 99 1.78 12.19 15.79
CA HIS A 99 1.60 12.11 14.34
C HIS A 99 0.49 13.04 13.82
N GLN A 100 0.14 14.09 14.57
CA GLN A 100 -0.93 15.02 14.22
C GLN A 100 -0.69 15.77 12.90
N ASP A 101 0.57 15.93 12.50
CA ASP A 101 0.97 16.56 11.25
C ASP A 101 0.70 15.67 10.01
N PHE A 102 0.27 14.43 10.25
CA PHE A 102 -0.08 13.45 9.20
C PHE A 102 -1.58 13.13 9.20
N PRO A 103 -2.47 14.08 8.85
CA PRO A 103 -3.92 13.91 9.01
C PRO A 103 -4.54 12.82 8.12
N TRP A 104 -3.82 12.39 7.06
CA TRP A 104 -4.23 11.30 6.18
C TRP A 104 -3.68 9.93 6.58
N SER A 105 -2.89 9.89 7.66
CA SER A 105 -2.25 8.67 8.15
C SER A 105 -2.98 8.15 9.39
N ARG A 106 -3.26 6.86 9.40
CA ARG A 106 -3.96 6.19 10.52
C ARG A 106 -3.00 5.20 11.20
N ASN A 107 -3.03 5.14 12.52
CA ASN A 107 -2.31 4.12 13.26
C ASN A 107 -3.06 2.79 13.19
N VAL A 108 -2.64 1.90 12.30
CA VAL A 108 -3.29 0.60 12.06
C VAL A 108 -3.08 -0.42 13.20
N LEU A 109 -2.14 -0.15 14.12
CA LEU A 109 -1.90 -0.95 15.32
C LEU A 109 -2.70 -0.45 16.53
N SER A 110 -3.43 0.64 16.38
CA SER A 110 -4.30 1.17 17.44
C SER A 110 -5.49 0.26 17.69
N ARG A 111 -5.86 0.07 18.96
CA ARG A 111 -7.12 -0.59 19.34
C ARG A 111 -8.36 0.14 18.81
N ASN A 112 -8.21 1.42 18.49
CA ASN A 112 -9.28 2.27 17.93
C ASN A 112 -9.35 2.23 16.40
N TYR A 113 -8.50 1.43 15.72
CA TYR A 113 -8.58 1.23 14.28
C TYR A 113 -9.74 0.28 13.93
N SER A 114 -10.96 0.81 13.99
CA SER A 114 -12.21 0.04 13.90
C SER A 114 -12.76 -0.10 12.48
N TYR A 115 -12.28 0.71 11.54
CA TYR A 115 -12.71 0.67 10.15
C TYR A 115 -11.49 0.61 9.20
N PRO A 116 -10.94 -0.59 8.96
CA PRO A 116 -9.87 -0.79 8.00
C PRO A 116 -10.35 -0.57 6.56
N PHE A 117 -9.67 0.32 5.86
CA PHE A 117 -9.89 0.53 4.43
C PHE A 117 -8.57 0.94 3.75
N ALA A 118 -8.53 0.75 2.44
CA ALA A 118 -7.46 1.23 1.59
C ALA A 118 -8.01 1.87 0.33
N TYR A 119 -7.25 2.79 -0.25
CA TYR A 119 -7.57 3.40 -1.52
C TYR A 119 -6.31 3.66 -2.32
N SER A 120 -6.44 3.74 -3.62
CA SER A 120 -5.35 4.16 -4.50
C SER A 120 -5.94 4.88 -5.70
N SER A 121 -5.37 6.05 -6.04
CA SER A 121 -5.73 6.77 -7.26
C SER A 121 -4.76 6.44 -8.38
N PHE A 122 -5.27 6.46 -9.60
CA PHE A 122 -4.51 6.28 -10.84
C PHE A 122 -5.03 7.27 -11.89
N PRO A 123 -4.37 7.46 -13.05
CA PRO A 123 -4.70 8.55 -13.97
C PRO A 123 -6.17 8.68 -14.35
N SER A 124 -6.89 7.57 -14.47
CA SER A 124 -8.30 7.56 -14.89
C SER A 124 -9.26 7.15 -13.78
N GLY A 125 -8.82 6.93 -12.54
CA GLY A 125 -9.73 6.39 -11.54
C GLY A 125 -9.24 6.33 -10.12
N ILE A 126 -10.03 5.65 -9.32
CA ILE A 126 -9.73 5.34 -7.91
C ILE A 126 -10.21 3.94 -7.54
N LEU A 127 -9.39 3.23 -6.81
CA LEU A 127 -9.73 2.00 -6.10
C LEU A 127 -10.09 2.35 -4.66
N PHE A 128 -11.11 1.70 -4.13
CA PHE A 128 -11.43 1.66 -2.70
C PHE A 128 -11.71 0.24 -2.26
N ALA A 129 -11.12 -0.14 -1.14
CA ALA A 129 -11.30 -1.46 -0.54
C ALA A 129 -11.59 -1.34 0.96
N ASP A 130 -12.51 -2.15 1.47
CA ASP A 130 -12.79 -2.34 2.89
C ASP A 130 -13.15 -3.81 3.19
N SER A 131 -13.61 -4.09 4.40
CA SER A 131 -13.99 -5.46 4.80
C SER A 131 -15.13 -6.07 3.96
N THR A 132 -15.87 -5.27 3.20
CA THR A 132 -16.98 -5.72 2.34
C THR A 132 -16.53 -6.05 0.93
N GLY A 133 -15.28 -5.70 0.56
CA GLY A 133 -14.72 -5.97 -0.75
C GLY A 133 -14.00 -4.77 -1.38
N VAL A 134 -13.88 -4.79 -2.70
CA VAL A 134 -13.18 -3.77 -3.47
C VAL A 134 -14.03 -3.24 -4.61
N SER A 135 -13.92 -1.96 -4.88
CA SER A 135 -14.51 -1.30 -6.04
C SER A 135 -13.49 -0.39 -6.72
N VAL A 136 -13.46 -0.44 -8.05
CA VAL A 136 -12.66 0.45 -8.88
C VAL A 136 -13.60 1.31 -9.71
N PHE A 137 -13.43 2.62 -9.60
CA PHE A 137 -14.24 3.60 -10.30
C PHE A 137 -13.41 4.35 -11.33
N ASP A 138 -13.86 4.35 -12.58
CA ASP A 138 -13.25 5.12 -13.67
C ASP A 138 -13.91 6.50 -13.79
N ILE A 139 -13.08 7.54 -13.71
CA ILE A 139 -13.53 8.95 -13.74
C ILE A 139 -13.98 9.34 -15.15
N THR A 140 -13.32 8.80 -16.17
CA THR A 140 -13.56 9.15 -17.57
C THR A 140 -14.92 8.65 -18.04
N SER A 141 -15.19 7.35 -17.82
CA SER A 141 -16.48 6.75 -18.15
C SER A 141 -17.58 7.04 -17.10
N ARG A 142 -17.17 7.53 -15.92
CA ARG A 142 -18.03 7.75 -14.74
C ARG A 142 -18.75 6.49 -14.26
N LYS A 143 -18.13 5.32 -14.41
CA LYS A 143 -18.70 4.01 -14.07
C LYS A 143 -17.76 3.19 -13.19
N PRO A 144 -18.31 2.31 -12.35
CA PRO A 144 -17.52 1.22 -11.79
C PRO A 144 -17.02 0.30 -12.92
N ILE A 145 -15.78 -0.13 -12.84
CA ILE A 145 -15.16 -1.07 -13.79
C ILE A 145 -14.83 -2.42 -13.12
N THR A 146 -14.64 -2.42 -11.82
CA THR A 146 -14.45 -3.64 -11.02
C THR A 146 -15.20 -3.48 -9.71
N GLU A 147 -15.98 -4.50 -9.33
CA GLU A 147 -16.66 -4.57 -8.05
C GLU A 147 -16.70 -6.02 -7.57
N GLN A 148 -16.06 -6.29 -6.45
CA GLN A 148 -15.91 -7.63 -5.87
C GLN A 148 -16.21 -7.59 -4.35
N PRO A 149 -16.90 -8.59 -3.78
CA PRO A 149 -17.55 -9.74 -4.46
C PRO A 149 -18.84 -9.34 -5.18
N ALA A 150 -19.36 -8.14 -4.92
CA ALA A 150 -20.62 -7.64 -5.49
C ALA A 150 -20.58 -6.10 -5.62
N PRO A 151 -21.46 -5.51 -6.45
CA PRO A 151 -21.65 -4.07 -6.54
C PRO A 151 -21.94 -3.43 -5.18
N SER A 152 -21.30 -2.27 -4.93
CA SER A 152 -21.48 -1.51 -3.69
C SER A 152 -21.49 -0.01 -3.96
N PRO A 153 -22.68 0.60 -4.02
CA PRO A 153 -22.80 2.06 -4.10
C PRO A 153 -22.08 2.80 -2.98
N ASP A 154 -22.00 2.22 -1.80
CA ASP A 154 -21.31 2.79 -0.64
C ASP A 154 -19.79 2.86 -0.86
N ARG A 155 -19.14 1.77 -1.33
CA ARG A 155 -17.73 1.80 -1.69
C ARG A 155 -17.43 2.83 -2.78
N ILE A 156 -18.27 2.92 -3.80
CA ILE A 156 -18.12 3.92 -4.87
C ILE A 156 -18.28 5.34 -4.32
N HIS A 157 -19.23 5.56 -3.42
CA HIS A 157 -19.41 6.86 -2.76
C HIS A 157 -18.16 7.24 -1.96
N LYS A 158 -17.63 6.34 -1.14
CA LYS A 158 -16.40 6.54 -0.35
C LYS A 158 -15.18 6.82 -1.24
N ALA A 159 -15.02 6.07 -2.33
CA ALA A 159 -13.98 6.30 -3.33
C ALA A 159 -14.02 7.74 -3.88
N LYS A 160 -15.20 8.17 -4.34
CA LYS A 160 -15.41 9.53 -4.86
C LYS A 160 -15.16 10.60 -3.79
N THR A 161 -15.61 10.36 -2.56
CA THR A 161 -15.41 11.29 -1.44
C THR A 161 -13.92 11.47 -1.16
N ILE A 162 -13.15 10.40 -1.08
CA ILE A 162 -11.69 10.48 -0.87
C ILE A 162 -11.02 11.24 -2.01
N LEU A 163 -11.40 10.96 -3.24
CA LEU A 163 -10.85 11.64 -4.41
C LEU A 163 -11.15 13.15 -4.36
N GLN A 164 -12.40 13.54 -4.06
CA GLN A 164 -12.79 14.94 -3.90
C GLN A 164 -11.99 15.62 -2.79
N MET A 165 -11.92 15.00 -1.61
CA MET A 165 -11.15 15.53 -0.48
C MET A 165 -9.67 15.72 -0.84
N SER A 166 -9.11 14.83 -1.65
CA SER A 166 -7.71 14.94 -2.10
C SER A 166 -7.51 16.17 -3.00
N TYR A 167 -8.44 16.43 -3.92
CA TYR A 167 -8.41 17.64 -4.76
C TYR A 167 -8.64 18.92 -3.95
N ASP A 168 -9.63 18.93 -3.05
CA ASP A 168 -9.91 20.09 -2.19
C ASP A 168 -8.68 20.43 -1.34
N ARG A 169 -7.99 19.42 -0.83
CA ARG A 169 -6.76 19.61 -0.07
C ARG A 169 -5.63 20.17 -0.92
N LEU A 170 -5.48 19.67 -2.15
CA LEU A 170 -4.46 20.18 -3.08
C LEU A 170 -4.70 21.65 -3.43
N GLU A 171 -5.95 22.05 -3.61
CA GLU A 171 -6.30 23.47 -3.86
C GLU A 171 -5.96 24.38 -2.67
N GLN A 172 -6.14 23.91 -1.44
CA GLN A 172 -5.79 24.66 -0.22
C GLN A 172 -4.27 24.85 -0.03
N LEU A 173 -3.45 24.05 -0.70
CA LEU A 173 -1.98 24.11 -0.61
C LEU A 173 -1.36 25.00 -1.70
N ARG A 174 -2.15 25.52 -2.62
CA ARG A 174 -1.73 26.46 -3.67
C ARG A 174 -1.84 27.88 -3.22
#